data_a5a9ab9ee40a299e8b3ffe6163acf2bb
#
_entry.id   a5a9ab9ee40a299e8b3ffe6163acf2bb
#
_cell.length_a   1.000
_cell.length_b   1.000
_cell.length_c   1.000
_cell.angle_alpha   90.00
_cell.angle_beta   90.00
_cell.angle_gamma   90.00
#
_symmetry.space_group_name_H-M   'P 1'
#
loop_
_entity.id
_entity.type
_entity.pdbx_description
1 polymer ?
#
loop_
_entity_poly.entity_id
_entity_poly.type
_entity_poly.pdbx_seq_one_letter_code
_entity_poly.pdbx_strand_id
1 'polypeptide(L)'
;MIEYDLMHKNDKCGTLLFDENIGRITEYHDNKNGLSPYLGNCDIKKMQKWWEMRAVPASRATMRQVINAANCLNTEIYLAKNLGLSMTDTYWIKPKGVNLSFDDVKFANLAMYSHGKIPYHNATSYDPNASLGGQMEKYWDLMHEIPVLVKESYKYYGQQSVNEVFATLIHERQNAGVPFVKYFAEVTEDRGILCKCHAFTSENIELLSAYEIVESRKAQNSQSLYDEYIHICIENGIDAEQMQRFMDYQTMTDFLITNTDEHLLNFGVLRNANTLELIGPAPIFDSGNSMFYSENRKSPYTRAGILDIPITSFYKKEEKLLGKVKDKNILNMDLIPSTKEVKELYANAGIPEEKADVLSKNYEIKAQMISEFQKGKTISLYKEKQAEKNSKYQTKETEVKVEPQKFIMLCGIPGSGKSQLAKTLYADLKANKLDDAKLYPVAKAIEKAGLIFNPSKIVNDITILPEYKHGAVIISPNKVRREIQDIKTEKYSESLVFAIVDARIKTALKSGASVVYEATNLDKSTREKYLELANECGVKDTSLHVTWIKPDESISSISPNLLLSMSNRLADSNPSKDEGWNEFKQYGVPVEKIQNNDYFGISFEEDIEL
;
A
#
# COMPACT_ATOMS: atom_id res chain seq x y z
N MET A 1 -37.59 5.98 -6.82
CA MET A 1 -37.33 4.96 -7.85
C MET A 1 -37.65 5.54 -9.20
N ILE A 2 -36.68 5.60 -10.10
CA ILE A 2 -36.86 6.09 -11.48
C ILE A 2 -36.49 4.99 -12.45
N GLU A 3 -37.27 4.85 -13.49
CA GLU A 3 -37.01 3.88 -14.56
C GLU A 3 -36.22 4.55 -15.68
N TYR A 4 -35.14 3.89 -16.09
CA TYR A 4 -34.26 4.29 -17.19
C TYR A 4 -34.15 3.18 -18.22
N ASP A 5 -33.96 3.56 -19.46
CA ASP A 5 -33.43 2.66 -20.49
C ASP A 5 -31.90 2.73 -20.49
N LEU A 6 -31.24 1.59 -20.36
CA LEU A 6 -29.80 1.49 -20.64
C LEU A 6 -29.63 1.53 -22.16
N MET A 7 -28.85 2.45 -22.64
CA MET A 7 -28.58 2.70 -24.05
C MET A 7 -27.12 2.42 -24.38
N HIS A 8 -26.89 1.89 -25.57
CA HIS A 8 -25.60 1.91 -26.25
C HIS A 8 -25.79 2.72 -27.53
N LYS A 9 -25.21 3.92 -27.59
CA LYS A 9 -25.62 4.94 -28.58
C LYS A 9 -27.14 5.13 -28.58
N ASN A 10 -27.78 4.90 -29.72
CA ASN A 10 -29.24 5.04 -29.85
C ASN A 10 -30.00 3.73 -29.64
N ASP A 11 -29.29 2.61 -29.43
CA ASP A 11 -29.89 1.29 -29.27
C ASP A 11 -30.12 0.96 -27.79
N LYS A 12 -31.32 0.48 -27.49
CA LYS A 12 -31.69 0.09 -26.12
C LYS A 12 -31.11 -1.28 -25.76
N CYS A 13 -30.27 -1.34 -24.73
CA CYS A 13 -29.70 -2.57 -24.19
C CYS A 13 -30.64 -3.28 -23.21
N GLY A 14 -31.38 -2.51 -22.41
CA GLY A 14 -32.26 -3.03 -21.38
C GLY A 14 -32.96 -1.91 -20.63
N THR A 15 -33.69 -2.30 -19.56
CA THR A 15 -34.36 -1.35 -18.67
C THR A 15 -33.81 -1.54 -17.24
N LEU A 16 -33.58 -0.44 -16.54
CA LEU A 16 -33.12 -0.46 -15.17
C LEU A 16 -34.01 0.42 -14.27
N LEU A 17 -34.11 0.00 -13.01
CA LEU A 17 -34.77 0.76 -11.97
C LEU A 17 -33.70 1.32 -11.02
N PHE A 18 -33.67 2.63 -10.86
CA PHE A 18 -32.68 3.35 -10.06
C PHE A 18 -33.30 3.97 -8.82
N ASP A 19 -32.71 3.74 -7.66
CA ASP A 19 -33.11 4.40 -6.42
C ASP A 19 -32.24 5.64 -6.17
N GLU A 20 -32.83 6.80 -6.40
CA GLU A 20 -32.14 8.09 -6.20
C GLU A 20 -31.82 8.41 -4.73
N ASN A 21 -32.49 7.74 -3.77
CA ASN A 21 -32.20 7.98 -2.35
C ASN A 21 -30.87 7.38 -1.92
N ILE A 22 -30.45 6.29 -2.57
CA ILE A 22 -29.22 5.56 -2.22
C ILE A 22 -28.20 5.51 -3.37
N GLY A 23 -28.59 5.95 -4.58
CA GLY A 23 -27.70 5.94 -5.74
C GLY A 23 -27.46 4.55 -6.33
N ARG A 24 -28.43 3.63 -6.26
CA ARG A 24 -28.23 2.24 -6.63
C ARG A 24 -29.23 1.74 -7.66
N ILE A 25 -28.76 0.93 -8.61
CA ILE A 25 -29.61 0.16 -9.50
C ILE A 25 -30.20 -1.01 -8.69
N THR A 26 -31.53 -1.09 -8.62
CA THR A 26 -32.25 -2.12 -7.86
C THR A 26 -32.73 -3.28 -8.73
N GLU A 27 -33.05 -2.98 -10.01
CA GLU A 27 -33.49 -3.98 -10.99
C GLU A 27 -32.83 -3.71 -12.34
N TYR A 28 -32.58 -4.77 -13.11
CA TYR A 28 -32.12 -4.68 -14.48
C TYR A 28 -32.75 -5.80 -15.33
N HIS A 29 -33.37 -5.43 -16.43
CA HIS A 29 -33.96 -6.33 -17.42
C HIS A 29 -33.22 -6.15 -18.75
N ASP A 30 -32.40 -7.12 -19.08
CA ASP A 30 -31.61 -7.14 -20.32
C ASP A 30 -32.51 -7.52 -21.51
N ASN A 31 -32.42 -6.76 -22.61
CA ASN A 31 -33.12 -7.05 -23.87
C ASN A 31 -32.60 -8.30 -24.61
N LYS A 32 -31.47 -8.88 -24.16
CA LYS A 32 -30.83 -10.04 -24.79
C LYS A 32 -30.46 -9.85 -26.26
N ASN A 33 -30.15 -8.62 -26.64
CA ASN A 33 -29.72 -8.26 -27.99
C ASN A 33 -28.18 -8.16 -28.15
N GLY A 34 -27.41 -8.59 -27.14
CA GLY A 34 -25.95 -8.58 -27.18
C GLY A 34 -25.29 -7.23 -26.90
N LEU A 35 -26.07 -6.16 -26.68
CA LEU A 35 -25.58 -4.80 -26.52
C LEU A 35 -25.17 -4.44 -25.08
N SER A 36 -25.61 -5.22 -24.09
CA SER A 36 -25.33 -4.90 -22.69
C SER A 36 -23.82 -5.00 -22.34
N PRO A 37 -23.33 -4.33 -21.29
CA PRO A 37 -21.97 -4.51 -20.79
C PRO A 37 -21.59 -5.97 -20.58
N TYR A 38 -20.30 -6.26 -20.39
CA TYR A 38 -19.75 -7.62 -20.25
C TYR A 38 -20.00 -8.50 -21.49
N LEU A 39 -19.75 -7.93 -22.68
CA LEU A 39 -19.96 -8.61 -23.97
C LEU A 39 -21.39 -9.15 -24.15
N GLY A 40 -22.38 -8.39 -23.73
CA GLY A 40 -23.79 -8.79 -23.81
C GLY A 40 -24.28 -9.76 -22.72
N ASN A 41 -23.47 -10.02 -21.70
CA ASN A 41 -23.79 -10.97 -20.61
C ASN A 41 -23.91 -10.28 -19.24
N CYS A 42 -24.86 -9.34 -19.12
CA CYS A 42 -25.06 -8.55 -17.93
C CYS A 42 -26.31 -9.00 -17.16
N ASP A 43 -26.14 -9.39 -15.90
CA ASP A 43 -27.24 -9.58 -14.94
C ASP A 43 -27.29 -8.39 -13.96
N ILE A 44 -28.24 -8.39 -13.04
CA ILE A 44 -28.41 -7.31 -12.05
C ILE A 44 -27.15 -7.11 -11.19
N LYS A 45 -26.43 -8.17 -10.79
CA LYS A 45 -25.23 -8.04 -9.95
C LYS A 45 -24.09 -7.40 -10.74
N LYS A 46 -23.90 -7.84 -11.98
CA LYS A 46 -22.91 -7.24 -12.90
C LYS A 46 -23.26 -5.79 -13.22
N MET A 47 -24.55 -5.48 -13.42
CA MET A 47 -25.02 -4.10 -13.67
C MET A 47 -24.76 -3.20 -12.47
N GLN A 48 -25.04 -3.66 -11.26
CA GLN A 48 -24.72 -2.92 -10.03
C GLN A 48 -23.23 -2.65 -9.91
N LYS A 49 -22.40 -3.67 -10.18
CA LYS A 49 -20.94 -3.54 -10.11
C LYS A 49 -20.39 -2.62 -11.20
N TRP A 50 -20.91 -2.72 -12.41
CA TRP A 50 -20.55 -1.84 -13.52
C TRP A 50 -20.86 -0.38 -13.19
N TRP A 51 -22.03 -0.09 -12.59
CA TRP A 51 -22.44 1.25 -12.18
C TRP A 51 -21.54 1.81 -11.07
N GLU A 52 -21.25 1.00 -10.06
CA GLU A 52 -20.31 1.34 -8.98
C GLU A 52 -18.91 1.72 -9.50
N MET A 53 -18.35 0.87 -10.38
CA MET A 53 -17.01 1.09 -10.94
C MET A 53 -16.97 2.30 -11.90
N ARG A 54 -18.10 2.63 -12.52
CA ARG A 54 -18.23 3.75 -13.43
C ARG A 54 -18.25 5.09 -12.70
N ALA A 55 -18.77 5.16 -11.49
CA ALA A 55 -18.84 6.37 -10.70
C ALA A 55 -17.44 6.85 -10.27
N VAL A 56 -17.23 8.17 -10.33
CA VAL A 56 -16.00 8.78 -9.81
C VAL A 56 -15.85 8.46 -8.32
N PRO A 57 -14.63 8.09 -7.83
CA PRO A 57 -14.45 7.75 -6.42
C PRO A 57 -14.74 8.92 -5.47
N ALA A 58 -15.60 8.69 -4.48
CA ALA A 58 -15.94 9.68 -3.44
C ALA A 58 -14.75 10.10 -2.56
N SER A 59 -13.65 9.34 -2.60
CA SER A 59 -12.41 9.61 -1.85
C SER A 59 -11.54 10.72 -2.45
N ARG A 60 -11.80 11.19 -3.68
CA ARG A 60 -11.10 12.35 -4.23
C ARG A 60 -11.40 13.61 -3.42
N ALA A 61 -10.38 14.43 -3.17
CA ALA A 61 -10.48 15.60 -2.30
C ALA A 61 -11.54 16.62 -2.79
N THR A 62 -11.61 16.82 -4.11
CA THR A 62 -12.55 17.77 -4.73
C THR A 62 -13.99 17.27 -4.79
N MET A 63 -14.22 15.93 -4.69
CA MET A 63 -15.55 15.35 -4.93
C MET A 63 -16.61 15.77 -3.93
N ARG A 64 -16.26 16.01 -2.67
CA ARG A 64 -17.22 16.52 -1.68
C ARG A 64 -17.83 17.86 -2.09
N GLN A 65 -17.01 18.76 -2.63
CA GLN A 65 -17.48 20.07 -3.10
C GLN A 65 -18.39 19.91 -4.33
N VAL A 66 -17.98 19.06 -5.29
CA VAL A 66 -18.75 18.79 -6.52
C VAL A 66 -20.11 18.16 -6.20
N ILE A 67 -20.13 17.12 -5.34
CA ILE A 67 -21.37 16.44 -4.91
C ILE A 67 -22.31 17.43 -4.20
N ASN A 68 -21.79 18.25 -3.28
CA ASN A 68 -22.59 19.26 -2.59
C ASN A 68 -23.11 20.33 -3.55
N ALA A 69 -22.29 20.84 -4.47
CA ALA A 69 -22.69 21.83 -5.47
C ALA A 69 -23.77 21.27 -6.43
N ALA A 70 -23.65 19.98 -6.78
CA ALA A 70 -24.63 19.27 -7.59
C ALA A 70 -25.90 18.84 -6.81
N ASN A 71 -25.95 19.10 -5.50
CA ASN A 71 -27.03 18.65 -4.61
C ASN A 71 -27.26 17.14 -4.71
N CYS A 72 -26.20 16.35 -4.60
CA CYS A 72 -26.19 14.88 -4.63
C CYS A 72 -25.78 14.32 -3.26
N LEU A 73 -26.27 13.12 -2.92
CA LEU A 73 -25.87 12.42 -1.69
C LEU A 73 -24.58 11.61 -1.86
N ASN A 74 -24.32 11.11 -3.07
CA ASN A 74 -23.13 10.30 -3.40
C ASN A 74 -22.76 10.46 -4.88
N THR A 75 -21.66 9.81 -5.26
CA THR A 75 -21.10 9.86 -6.62
C THR A 75 -21.95 9.10 -7.63
N GLU A 76 -22.65 8.06 -7.23
CA GLU A 76 -23.54 7.26 -8.07
C GLU A 76 -24.79 8.07 -8.49
N ILE A 77 -25.32 8.91 -7.59
CA ILE A 77 -26.41 9.86 -7.92
C ILE A 77 -25.87 10.95 -8.84
N TYR A 78 -24.65 11.44 -8.59
CA TYR A 78 -24.00 12.41 -9.46
C TYR A 78 -23.77 11.84 -10.87
N LEU A 79 -23.34 10.58 -10.98
CA LEU A 79 -23.23 9.86 -12.24
C LEU A 79 -24.61 9.76 -12.96
N ALA A 80 -25.68 9.41 -12.24
CA ALA A 80 -27.03 9.33 -12.81
C ALA A 80 -27.54 10.69 -13.34
N LYS A 81 -27.26 11.80 -12.63
CA LYS A 81 -27.54 13.16 -13.12
C LYS A 81 -26.79 13.50 -14.41
N ASN A 82 -25.65 12.88 -14.63
CA ASN A 82 -24.86 12.98 -15.86
C ASN A 82 -25.18 11.83 -16.83
N LEU A 83 -26.35 11.22 -16.71
CA LEU A 83 -26.87 10.13 -17.57
C LEU A 83 -25.92 8.92 -17.67
N GLY A 84 -25.00 8.73 -16.73
CA GLY A 84 -24.02 7.68 -16.78
C GLY A 84 -23.01 7.80 -17.93
N LEU A 85 -22.91 8.92 -18.60
CA LEU A 85 -22.02 9.16 -19.73
C LEU A 85 -20.54 8.98 -19.34
N SER A 86 -19.74 8.45 -20.26
CA SER A 86 -18.28 8.25 -20.09
C SER A 86 -17.53 8.66 -21.35
N MET A 87 -16.26 9.02 -21.16
CA MET A 87 -15.32 9.22 -22.26
C MET A 87 -14.73 7.92 -22.80
N THR A 88 -14.96 6.79 -22.11
CA THR A 88 -14.35 5.51 -22.44
C THR A 88 -15.23 4.59 -23.28
N ASP A 89 -16.53 4.86 -23.32
CA ASP A 89 -17.53 4.08 -24.05
C ASP A 89 -18.77 4.93 -24.42
N THR A 90 -19.74 4.34 -25.10
CA THR A 90 -20.96 5.00 -25.58
C THR A 90 -22.22 4.56 -24.83
N TYR A 91 -22.08 3.94 -23.65
CA TYR A 91 -23.19 3.61 -22.78
C TYR A 91 -23.71 4.84 -22.01
N TRP A 92 -25.03 4.91 -21.89
CA TRP A 92 -25.69 5.93 -21.08
C TRP A 92 -27.07 5.47 -20.62
N ILE A 93 -27.66 6.16 -19.64
CA ILE A 93 -28.99 5.88 -19.15
C ILE A 93 -29.96 6.97 -19.60
N LYS A 94 -31.04 6.58 -20.26
CA LYS A 94 -32.06 7.47 -20.75
C LYS A 94 -33.28 7.39 -19.86
N PRO A 95 -33.75 8.50 -19.25
CA PRO A 95 -34.97 8.49 -18.46
C PRO A 95 -36.17 8.07 -19.30
N LYS A 96 -37.01 7.20 -18.75
CA LYS A 96 -38.19 6.71 -19.46
C LYS A 96 -39.13 7.84 -19.84
N GLY A 97 -39.61 7.83 -21.07
CA GLY A 97 -40.53 8.83 -21.61
C GLY A 97 -39.91 10.15 -22.07
N VAL A 98 -38.58 10.28 -21.96
CA VAL A 98 -37.86 11.46 -22.47
C VAL A 98 -37.36 11.19 -23.87
N ASN A 99 -37.56 12.15 -24.78
CA ASN A 99 -37.08 12.08 -26.15
C ASN A 99 -35.68 12.66 -26.26
N LEU A 100 -34.68 11.80 -26.06
CA LEU A 100 -33.24 12.09 -26.22
C LEU A 100 -32.61 11.05 -27.13
N SER A 101 -31.69 11.50 -27.97
CA SER A 101 -30.79 10.64 -28.77
C SER A 101 -29.37 10.73 -28.20
N PHE A 102 -28.47 9.80 -28.60
CA PHE A 102 -27.06 9.86 -28.25
C PHE A 102 -26.40 11.14 -28.75
N ASP A 103 -26.80 11.61 -29.94
CA ASP A 103 -26.31 12.88 -30.50
C ASP A 103 -26.67 14.11 -29.67
N ASP A 104 -27.72 14.04 -28.87
CA ASP A 104 -28.11 15.13 -27.97
C ASP A 104 -27.24 15.19 -26.70
N VAL A 105 -26.62 14.07 -26.29
CA VAL A 105 -25.95 13.94 -24.99
C VAL A 105 -24.47 13.66 -25.07
N LYS A 106 -23.94 13.20 -26.20
CA LYS A 106 -22.51 12.87 -26.37
C LYS A 106 -21.57 14.05 -26.13
N PHE A 107 -20.43 13.82 -25.53
CA PHE A 107 -19.49 14.89 -25.12
C PHE A 107 -18.90 15.70 -26.27
N ALA A 108 -18.80 15.17 -27.47
CA ALA A 108 -18.36 15.92 -28.66
C ALA A 108 -19.20 17.20 -28.90
N ASN A 109 -20.43 17.24 -28.41
CA ASN A 109 -21.31 18.40 -28.54
C ASN A 109 -21.23 19.38 -27.35
N LEU A 110 -20.54 19.04 -26.28
CA LEU A 110 -20.51 19.86 -25.06
C LEU A 110 -19.74 21.17 -25.23
N ALA A 111 -18.71 21.23 -26.07
CA ALA A 111 -18.07 22.49 -26.45
C ALA A 111 -19.05 23.47 -27.14
N MET A 112 -20.12 22.98 -27.71
CA MET A 112 -21.21 23.75 -28.34
C MET A 112 -22.37 24.05 -27.38
N TYR A 113 -22.42 23.43 -26.18
CA TYR A 113 -23.50 23.62 -25.19
C TYR A 113 -23.50 24.97 -24.48
N SER A 114 -22.48 25.81 -24.66
CA SER A 114 -22.57 27.23 -24.32
C SER A 114 -23.74 27.94 -25.03
N HIS A 115 -24.46 27.25 -25.91
CA HIS A 115 -25.46 27.83 -26.80
C HIS A 115 -26.91 27.30 -26.62
N GLY A 116 -27.29 26.79 -25.44
CA GLY A 116 -28.70 26.87 -25.06
C GLY A 116 -29.57 25.62 -24.98
N LYS A 117 -29.03 24.40 -25.00
CA LYS A 117 -29.83 23.21 -24.62
C LYS A 117 -29.72 22.97 -23.10
N ILE A 118 -30.86 22.93 -22.41
CA ILE A 118 -30.93 22.65 -20.96
C ILE A 118 -30.75 21.16 -20.73
N PRO A 119 -29.76 20.72 -19.94
CA PRO A 119 -29.60 19.32 -19.56
C PRO A 119 -30.81 18.81 -18.79
N TYR A 120 -31.15 17.53 -18.93
CA TYR A 120 -32.34 16.90 -18.35
C TYR A 120 -32.46 17.11 -16.82
N HIS A 121 -31.37 17.18 -16.08
CA HIS A 121 -31.37 17.34 -14.62
C HIS A 121 -31.11 18.77 -14.12
N ASN A 122 -31.39 19.80 -14.87
CA ASN A 122 -31.07 21.19 -14.52
C ASN A 122 -29.57 21.46 -14.27
N ALA A 123 -28.71 20.61 -14.72
CA ALA A 123 -27.28 20.87 -14.74
C ALA A 123 -26.95 21.87 -15.85
N THR A 124 -25.93 22.71 -15.68
CA THR A 124 -25.49 23.65 -16.70
C THR A 124 -24.84 22.96 -17.91
N SER A 125 -24.31 21.74 -17.70
CA SER A 125 -23.78 20.83 -18.71
C SER A 125 -23.58 19.43 -18.11
N TYR A 126 -23.51 18.39 -18.93
CA TYR A 126 -23.05 17.07 -18.47
C TYR A 126 -21.55 17.11 -18.20
N ASP A 127 -21.13 16.52 -17.07
CA ASP A 127 -19.73 16.51 -16.65
C ASP A 127 -19.07 15.17 -17.02
N PRO A 128 -18.09 15.16 -17.95
CA PRO A 128 -17.36 13.94 -18.30
C PRO A 128 -16.57 13.36 -17.12
N ASN A 129 -16.31 14.16 -16.08
CA ASN A 129 -15.58 13.71 -14.89
C ASN A 129 -16.44 12.88 -13.94
N ALA A 130 -17.77 12.85 -14.11
CA ALA A 130 -18.67 12.04 -13.29
C ALA A 130 -18.40 10.53 -13.38
N SER A 131 -17.84 10.06 -14.50
CA SER A 131 -17.45 8.67 -14.75
C SER A 131 -15.93 8.44 -14.77
N LEU A 132 -15.14 9.39 -14.28
CA LEU A 132 -13.69 9.33 -14.36
C LEU A 132 -13.10 8.57 -13.16
N GLY A 133 -12.86 7.27 -13.30
CA GLY A 133 -12.33 6.37 -12.27
C GLY A 133 -10.93 6.71 -11.74
N GLY A 134 -10.46 5.98 -10.71
CA GLY A 134 -9.13 6.11 -10.08
C GLY A 134 -9.03 7.19 -9.00
N GLN A 135 -8.04 7.08 -8.12
CA GLN A 135 -7.89 7.89 -6.90
C GLN A 135 -7.20 9.25 -7.10
N MET A 136 -6.45 9.39 -8.17
CA MET A 136 -5.70 10.60 -8.51
C MET A 136 -6.64 11.71 -8.96
N GLU A 137 -6.41 12.95 -8.53
CA GLU A 137 -7.16 14.10 -9.07
C GLU A 137 -6.89 14.20 -10.57
N LYS A 138 -7.96 14.22 -11.36
CA LYS A 138 -7.89 14.27 -12.81
C LYS A 138 -9.19 14.77 -13.41
N TYR A 139 -9.10 15.35 -14.59
CA TYR A 139 -10.26 15.86 -15.34
C TYR A 139 -10.00 15.78 -16.85
N TRP A 140 -11.10 15.80 -17.61
CA TRP A 140 -11.06 15.93 -19.06
C TRP A 140 -11.08 17.40 -19.46
N ASP A 141 -10.08 17.78 -20.26
CA ASP A 141 -10.06 19.05 -20.98
C ASP A 141 -10.60 18.84 -22.40
N LEU A 142 -11.81 19.37 -22.65
CA LEU A 142 -12.54 19.22 -23.90
C LEU A 142 -12.31 20.40 -24.87
N MET A 143 -11.43 21.35 -24.54
CA MET A 143 -11.15 22.53 -25.37
C MET A 143 -10.26 22.22 -26.59
N HIS A 144 -9.83 20.99 -26.75
CA HIS A 144 -8.99 20.51 -27.83
C HIS A 144 -9.80 19.67 -28.84
N GLU A 145 -9.32 19.57 -30.09
CA GLU A 145 -9.91 18.73 -31.12
C GLU A 145 -10.02 17.25 -30.67
N ILE A 146 -8.96 16.77 -30.03
CA ILE A 146 -8.95 15.47 -29.33
C ILE A 146 -8.95 15.78 -27.83
N PRO A 147 -9.93 15.30 -27.06
CA PRO A 147 -9.98 15.51 -25.61
C PRO A 147 -8.67 15.11 -24.91
N VAL A 148 -8.27 15.90 -23.92
CA VAL A 148 -7.04 15.68 -23.15
C VAL A 148 -7.41 15.30 -21.72
N LEU A 149 -6.93 14.15 -21.26
CA LEU A 149 -6.97 13.79 -19.85
C LEU A 149 -5.82 14.48 -19.12
N VAL A 150 -6.15 15.26 -18.10
CA VAL A 150 -5.18 15.93 -17.22
C VAL A 150 -5.22 15.26 -15.86
N LYS A 151 -4.09 14.73 -15.40
CA LYS A 151 -3.89 14.16 -14.07
C LYS A 151 -3.04 15.11 -13.23
N GLU A 152 -3.42 15.37 -11.97
CA GLU A 152 -2.68 16.25 -11.06
C GLU A 152 -1.89 15.42 -10.06
N SER A 153 -0.57 15.62 -9.98
CA SER A 153 0.32 14.91 -9.06
C SER A 153 1.10 15.91 -8.20
N TYR A 154 0.64 16.11 -6.97
CA TYR A 154 1.30 16.96 -5.98
C TYR A 154 1.89 16.16 -4.81
N LYS A 155 1.42 14.94 -4.60
CA LYS A 155 2.00 14.02 -3.61
C LYS A 155 3.30 13.40 -4.14
N TYR A 156 4.17 13.00 -3.22
CA TYR A 156 5.41 12.30 -3.56
C TYR A 156 6.26 13.04 -4.61
N TYR A 157 6.33 14.36 -4.51
CA TYR A 157 7.05 15.24 -5.45
C TYR A 157 6.53 15.18 -6.90
N GLY A 158 5.27 14.81 -7.10
CA GLY A 158 4.71 14.64 -8.44
C GLY A 158 5.20 13.39 -9.18
N GLN A 159 5.82 12.44 -8.49
CA GLN A 159 6.50 11.29 -9.10
C GLN A 159 5.57 10.44 -9.97
N GLN A 160 4.27 10.33 -9.64
CA GLN A 160 3.34 9.57 -10.48
C GLN A 160 3.26 10.13 -11.92
N SER A 161 3.24 11.46 -12.09
CA SER A 161 3.29 12.08 -13.41
C SER A 161 4.62 11.85 -14.12
N VAL A 162 5.74 11.87 -13.38
CA VAL A 162 7.07 11.57 -13.91
C VAL A 162 7.17 10.12 -14.38
N ASN A 163 6.54 9.17 -13.65
CA ASN A 163 6.52 7.75 -14.02
C ASN A 163 5.76 7.51 -15.33
N GLU A 164 4.66 8.23 -15.58
CA GLU A 164 3.93 8.14 -16.86
C GLU A 164 4.81 8.59 -18.05
N VAL A 165 5.57 9.68 -17.87
CA VAL A 165 6.51 10.16 -18.88
C VAL A 165 7.68 9.20 -19.04
N PHE A 166 8.16 8.61 -17.95
CA PHE A 166 9.23 7.61 -17.99
C PHE A 166 8.80 6.35 -18.74
N ALA A 167 7.58 5.85 -18.48
CA ALA A 167 7.01 4.73 -19.24
C ALA A 167 6.88 5.07 -20.72
N THR A 168 6.39 6.28 -21.03
CA THR A 168 6.33 6.79 -22.43
C THR A 168 7.70 6.74 -23.11
N LEU A 169 8.75 7.22 -22.43
CA LEU A 169 10.12 7.20 -22.96
C LEU A 169 10.59 5.78 -23.28
N ILE A 170 10.29 4.81 -22.41
CA ILE A 170 10.63 3.40 -22.63
C ILE A 170 9.91 2.90 -23.89
N HIS A 171 8.59 3.10 -23.99
CA HIS A 171 7.80 2.64 -25.13
C HIS A 171 8.26 3.27 -26.47
N GLU A 172 8.57 4.57 -26.46
CA GLU A 172 9.09 5.28 -27.63
C GLU A 172 10.44 4.70 -28.08
N ARG A 173 11.37 4.46 -27.14
CA ARG A 173 12.69 3.88 -27.47
C ARG A 173 12.56 2.45 -27.98
N GLN A 174 11.68 1.65 -27.37
CA GLN A 174 11.46 0.28 -27.78
C GLN A 174 10.88 0.18 -29.19
N ASN A 175 9.99 1.09 -29.56
CA ASN A 175 9.30 1.08 -30.86
C ASN A 175 8.82 -0.33 -31.26
N ALA A 176 8.26 -1.05 -30.29
CA ALA A 176 7.93 -2.49 -30.41
C ALA A 176 6.69 -2.78 -31.27
N GLY A 177 6.03 -1.75 -31.81
CA GLY A 177 4.76 -1.91 -32.53
C GLY A 177 3.57 -2.26 -31.62
N VAL A 178 3.74 -2.11 -30.31
CA VAL A 178 2.68 -2.27 -29.31
C VAL A 178 2.10 -0.89 -28.98
N PRO A 179 0.78 -0.71 -29.01
CA PRO A 179 0.18 0.59 -28.77
C PRO A 179 0.34 1.01 -27.31
N PHE A 180 0.62 2.29 -27.07
CA PHE A 180 0.71 2.90 -25.75
C PHE A 180 0.20 4.32 -25.78
N VAL A 181 -0.24 4.83 -24.62
CA VAL A 181 -0.65 6.22 -24.45
C VAL A 181 0.58 7.07 -24.23
N LYS A 182 0.72 8.13 -25.02
CA LYS A 182 1.82 9.09 -24.88
C LYS A 182 1.46 10.16 -23.85
N TYR A 183 2.25 10.24 -22.77
CA TYR A 183 2.07 11.21 -21.72
C TYR A 183 3.09 12.34 -21.81
N PHE A 184 2.62 13.54 -21.43
CA PHE A 184 3.39 14.75 -21.33
C PHE A 184 3.26 15.33 -19.92
N ALA A 185 4.35 15.82 -19.34
CA ALA A 185 4.32 16.47 -18.04
C ALA A 185 4.48 18.00 -18.19
N GLU A 186 3.80 18.74 -17.31
CA GLU A 186 3.89 20.18 -17.18
C GLU A 186 4.02 20.52 -15.69
N VAL A 187 5.08 21.23 -15.33
CA VAL A 187 5.28 21.72 -13.95
C VAL A 187 4.49 22.99 -13.76
N THR A 188 3.66 23.03 -12.71
CA THR A 188 2.85 24.19 -12.35
C THR A 188 3.20 24.69 -10.95
N GLU A 189 2.98 25.98 -10.66
CA GLU A 189 3.29 26.58 -9.37
C GLU A 189 2.34 26.13 -8.25
N ASP A 190 1.07 25.86 -8.58
CA ASP A 190 -0.03 25.64 -7.62
C ASP A 190 -0.56 24.21 -7.58
N ARG A 191 -0.40 23.43 -8.66
CA ARG A 191 -0.97 22.08 -8.80
C ARG A 191 0.05 20.96 -8.91
N GLY A 192 1.34 21.27 -8.72
CA GLY A 192 2.42 20.31 -8.84
C GLY A 192 2.74 19.96 -10.31
N ILE A 193 2.96 18.68 -10.60
CA ILE A 193 3.26 18.21 -11.96
C ILE A 193 1.97 17.66 -12.57
N LEU A 194 1.46 18.38 -13.58
CA LEU A 194 0.35 17.89 -14.41
C LEU A 194 0.89 16.86 -15.39
N CYS A 195 0.14 15.76 -15.54
CA CYS A 195 0.39 14.75 -16.56
C CYS A 195 -0.77 14.74 -17.55
N LYS A 196 -0.49 14.90 -18.84
CA LYS A 196 -1.50 15.06 -19.90
C LYS A 196 -1.36 13.97 -20.94
N CYS A 197 -2.49 13.46 -21.44
CA CYS A 197 -2.52 12.57 -22.59
C CYS A 197 -3.79 12.78 -23.41
N HIS A 198 -3.73 12.49 -24.71
CA HIS A 198 -4.91 12.48 -25.56
C HIS A 198 -5.80 11.27 -25.28
N ALA A 199 -7.11 11.44 -25.45
CA ALA A 199 -8.05 10.32 -25.45
C ALA A 199 -7.70 9.35 -26.58
N PHE A 200 -7.72 8.06 -26.29
CA PHE A 200 -7.57 6.98 -27.28
C PHE A 200 -8.92 6.31 -27.60
N THR A 201 -9.98 6.76 -26.97
CA THR A 201 -11.38 6.39 -27.21
C THR A 201 -12.11 7.49 -27.95
N SER A 202 -13.21 7.16 -28.59
CA SER A 202 -14.04 8.11 -29.33
C SER A 202 -15.47 7.61 -29.39
N GLU A 203 -16.37 8.32 -30.06
CA GLU A 203 -17.72 7.83 -30.33
C GLU A 203 -17.78 6.54 -31.17
N ASN A 204 -16.67 6.15 -31.81
CA ASN A 204 -16.57 4.95 -32.62
C ASN A 204 -15.65 3.87 -32.04
N ILE A 205 -14.87 4.19 -31.02
CA ILE A 205 -13.91 3.30 -30.38
C ILE A 205 -14.09 3.35 -28.87
N GLU A 206 -14.38 2.21 -28.28
CA GLU A 206 -14.62 2.03 -26.86
C GLU A 206 -13.51 1.22 -26.20
N LEU A 207 -13.27 1.48 -24.92
CA LEU A 207 -12.43 0.66 -24.07
C LEU A 207 -13.32 -0.34 -23.30
N LEU A 208 -13.03 -1.62 -23.44
CA LEU A 208 -13.53 -2.65 -22.54
C LEU A 208 -12.39 -3.06 -21.61
N SER A 209 -12.58 -2.91 -20.33
CA SER A 209 -11.58 -3.32 -19.35
C SER A 209 -11.39 -4.83 -19.32
N ALA A 210 -10.19 -5.29 -18.94
CA ALA A 210 -9.95 -6.72 -18.72
C ALA A 210 -10.92 -7.30 -17.69
N TYR A 211 -11.36 -6.50 -16.71
CA TYR A 211 -12.39 -6.89 -15.75
C TYR A 211 -13.71 -7.25 -16.44
N GLU A 212 -14.22 -6.39 -17.34
CA GLU A 212 -15.45 -6.67 -18.08
C GLU A 212 -15.33 -7.90 -18.97
N ILE A 213 -14.15 -8.10 -19.56
CA ILE A 213 -13.87 -9.27 -20.41
C ILE A 213 -13.95 -10.56 -19.58
N VAL A 214 -13.21 -10.66 -18.48
CA VAL A 214 -13.19 -11.90 -17.66
C VAL A 214 -14.50 -12.16 -16.94
N GLU A 215 -15.22 -11.11 -16.56
CA GLU A 215 -16.55 -11.23 -15.94
C GLU A 215 -17.67 -11.46 -16.97
N SER A 216 -17.39 -11.39 -18.27
CA SER A 216 -18.40 -11.63 -19.32
C SER A 216 -18.97 -13.05 -19.24
N ARG A 217 -18.19 -14.01 -18.77
CA ARG A 217 -18.64 -15.38 -18.55
C ARG A 217 -18.12 -15.96 -17.24
N LYS A 218 -18.67 -17.07 -16.82
CA LYS A 218 -18.19 -17.81 -15.64
C LYS A 218 -16.84 -18.44 -15.95
N ALA A 219 -15.82 -18.14 -15.11
CA ALA A 219 -14.50 -18.71 -15.24
C ALA A 219 -14.51 -20.25 -15.20
N GLN A 220 -13.69 -20.88 -16.02
CA GLN A 220 -13.49 -22.33 -16.02
C GLN A 220 -12.51 -22.70 -14.89
N ASN A 221 -12.87 -23.66 -14.05
CA ASN A 221 -12.08 -24.06 -12.88
C ASN A 221 -10.65 -24.57 -13.19
N SER A 222 -10.32 -24.84 -14.45
CA SER A 222 -9.05 -25.43 -14.88
C SER A 222 -8.06 -24.42 -15.46
N GLN A 223 -8.48 -23.18 -15.68
CA GLN A 223 -7.63 -22.15 -16.31
C GLN A 223 -7.32 -21.00 -15.32
N SER A 224 -6.14 -20.38 -15.49
CA SER A 224 -5.84 -19.15 -14.75
C SER A 224 -6.63 -17.98 -15.36
N LEU A 225 -6.93 -16.97 -14.54
CA LEU A 225 -7.64 -15.77 -15.00
C LEU A 225 -6.89 -15.05 -16.13
N TYR A 226 -5.56 -15.12 -16.15
CA TYR A 226 -4.71 -14.63 -17.23
C TYR A 226 -4.98 -15.37 -18.56
N ASP A 227 -4.97 -16.70 -18.52
CA ASP A 227 -5.21 -17.52 -19.71
C ASP A 227 -6.66 -17.37 -20.21
N GLU A 228 -7.61 -17.25 -19.27
CA GLU A 228 -9.03 -17.02 -19.56
C GLU A 228 -9.26 -15.68 -20.27
N TYR A 229 -8.61 -14.59 -19.80
CA TYR A 229 -8.68 -13.29 -20.44
C TYR A 229 -8.22 -13.36 -21.90
N ILE A 230 -7.05 -13.93 -22.16
CA ILE A 230 -6.52 -14.09 -23.53
C ILE A 230 -7.46 -14.93 -24.39
N HIS A 231 -7.98 -16.02 -23.83
CA HIS A 231 -8.88 -16.93 -24.56
C HIS A 231 -10.19 -16.24 -24.96
N ILE A 232 -10.82 -15.49 -24.05
CA ILE A 232 -12.04 -14.72 -24.36
C ILE A 232 -11.76 -13.69 -25.46
N CYS A 233 -10.63 -12.98 -25.42
CA CYS A 233 -10.25 -12.00 -26.44
C CYS A 233 -10.12 -12.64 -27.81
N ILE A 234 -9.45 -13.80 -27.90
CA ILE A 234 -9.25 -14.53 -29.15
C ILE A 234 -10.59 -15.07 -29.70
N GLU A 235 -11.44 -15.66 -28.84
CA GLU A 235 -12.77 -16.15 -29.24
C GLU A 235 -13.67 -15.03 -29.79
N ASN A 236 -13.45 -13.79 -29.36
CA ASN A 236 -14.19 -12.61 -29.83
C ASN A 236 -13.45 -11.85 -30.94
N GLY A 237 -12.51 -12.50 -31.63
CA GLY A 237 -11.96 -12.05 -32.90
C GLY A 237 -10.61 -11.33 -32.84
N ILE A 238 -9.98 -11.17 -31.66
CA ILE A 238 -8.62 -10.62 -31.61
C ILE A 238 -7.62 -11.67 -32.08
N ASP A 239 -6.66 -11.26 -32.91
CA ASP A 239 -5.59 -12.13 -33.37
C ASP A 239 -4.75 -12.67 -32.19
N ALA A 240 -4.50 -13.97 -32.17
CA ALA A 240 -3.83 -14.66 -31.07
C ALA A 240 -2.37 -14.22 -30.88
N GLU A 241 -1.65 -13.97 -32.00
CA GLU A 241 -0.26 -13.52 -31.95
C GLU A 241 -0.19 -12.08 -31.46
N GLN A 242 -1.06 -11.20 -31.94
CA GLN A 242 -1.19 -9.83 -31.52
C GLN A 242 -1.46 -9.76 -29.99
N MET A 243 -2.43 -10.56 -29.50
CA MET A 243 -2.80 -10.58 -28.08
C MET A 243 -1.67 -11.07 -27.20
N GLN A 244 -1.00 -12.18 -27.57
CA GLN A 244 0.13 -12.71 -26.82
C GLN A 244 1.30 -11.74 -26.82
N ARG A 245 1.61 -11.14 -27.99
CA ARG A 245 2.68 -10.15 -28.12
C ARG A 245 2.44 -8.93 -27.23
N PHE A 246 1.21 -8.44 -27.18
CA PHE A 246 0.83 -7.34 -26.30
C PHE A 246 1.07 -7.69 -24.83
N MET A 247 0.56 -8.85 -24.37
CA MET A 247 0.69 -9.30 -22.98
C MET A 247 2.15 -9.55 -22.59
N ASP A 248 2.96 -10.09 -23.49
CA ASP A 248 4.40 -10.30 -23.25
C ASP A 248 5.12 -8.96 -23.08
N TYR A 249 4.86 -8.00 -23.96
CA TYR A 249 5.47 -6.67 -23.90
C TYR A 249 5.05 -5.89 -22.65
N GLN A 250 3.75 -5.83 -22.37
CA GLN A 250 3.24 -5.15 -21.18
C GLN A 250 3.83 -5.77 -19.91
N THR A 251 3.80 -7.10 -19.78
CA THR A 251 4.40 -7.79 -18.62
C THR A 251 5.88 -7.47 -18.42
N MET A 252 6.66 -7.42 -19.52
CA MET A 252 8.09 -7.13 -19.45
C MET A 252 8.37 -5.68 -19.08
N THR A 253 7.59 -4.74 -19.60
CA THR A 253 7.74 -3.31 -19.28
C THR A 253 7.27 -3.01 -17.86
N ASP A 254 6.13 -3.55 -17.41
CA ASP A 254 5.65 -3.42 -16.03
C ASP A 254 6.64 -4.00 -15.03
N PHE A 255 7.20 -5.17 -15.35
CA PHE A 255 8.28 -5.75 -14.54
C PHE A 255 9.48 -4.81 -14.46
N LEU A 256 9.91 -4.21 -15.56
CA LEU A 256 11.07 -3.30 -15.61
C LEU A 256 10.88 -2.09 -14.70
N ILE A 257 9.72 -1.44 -14.79
CA ILE A 257 9.42 -0.23 -14.02
C ILE A 257 8.82 -0.53 -12.64
N THR A 258 8.61 -1.80 -12.30
CA THR A 258 7.91 -2.21 -11.07
C THR A 258 6.55 -1.54 -10.95
N ASN A 259 5.69 -1.70 -11.97
CA ASN A 259 4.31 -1.26 -11.90
C ASN A 259 3.53 -2.12 -10.90
N THR A 260 3.01 -1.51 -9.84
CA THR A 260 2.33 -2.24 -8.76
C THR A 260 0.81 -2.23 -8.89
N ASP A 261 0.26 -1.52 -9.87
CA ASP A 261 -1.17 -1.26 -9.95
C ASP A 261 -1.77 -1.59 -11.33
N GLU A 262 -1.29 -2.65 -11.95
CA GLU A 262 -1.83 -3.16 -13.22
C GLU A 262 -3.07 -4.01 -12.98
N HIS A 263 -4.07 -3.43 -12.28
CA HIS A 263 -5.33 -4.11 -12.02
C HIS A 263 -6.21 -4.19 -13.29
N LEU A 264 -7.17 -5.09 -13.30
CA LEU A 264 -7.98 -5.42 -14.49
C LEU A 264 -8.82 -4.26 -15.07
N LEU A 265 -8.81 -3.08 -14.45
CA LEU A 265 -9.39 -1.86 -14.99
C LEU A 265 -8.36 -0.94 -15.66
N ASN A 266 -7.05 -1.21 -15.50
CA ASN A 266 -5.96 -0.40 -16.07
C ASN A 266 -5.44 -0.94 -17.40
N PHE A 267 -6.02 -2.00 -17.92
CA PHE A 267 -5.79 -2.49 -19.28
C PHE A 267 -7.04 -3.19 -19.81
N GLY A 268 -7.07 -3.47 -21.09
CA GLY A 268 -8.21 -4.09 -21.74
C GLY A 268 -8.07 -4.17 -23.23
N VAL A 269 -9.20 -4.11 -23.93
CA VAL A 269 -9.26 -4.18 -25.39
C VAL A 269 -10.08 -3.02 -25.95
N LEU A 270 -9.82 -2.65 -27.19
CA LEU A 270 -10.65 -1.72 -27.95
C LEU A 270 -11.75 -2.46 -28.68
N ARG A 271 -12.93 -1.84 -28.75
CA ARG A 271 -14.11 -2.31 -29.47
C ARG A 271 -14.61 -1.25 -30.42
N ASN A 272 -15.06 -1.65 -31.60
CA ASN A 272 -15.81 -0.78 -32.49
C ASN A 272 -17.21 -0.56 -31.91
N ALA A 273 -17.58 0.68 -31.61
CA ALA A 273 -18.86 1.01 -31.00
C ALA A 273 -20.07 0.80 -31.94
N ASN A 274 -19.87 0.62 -33.25
CA ASN A 274 -20.95 0.43 -34.20
C ASN A 274 -21.17 -1.05 -34.54
N THR A 275 -20.08 -1.84 -34.65
CA THR A 275 -20.15 -3.26 -35.00
C THR A 275 -20.05 -4.19 -33.82
N LEU A 276 -19.59 -3.69 -32.66
CA LEU A 276 -19.26 -4.43 -31.43
C LEU A 276 -18.09 -5.40 -31.58
N GLU A 277 -17.39 -5.40 -32.71
CA GLU A 277 -16.20 -6.22 -32.92
C GLU A 277 -15.03 -5.72 -32.09
N LEU A 278 -14.31 -6.65 -31.49
CA LEU A 278 -13.06 -6.31 -30.79
C LEU A 278 -11.98 -5.99 -31.85
N ILE A 279 -11.30 -4.86 -31.66
CA ILE A 279 -10.29 -4.34 -32.59
C ILE A 279 -8.91 -4.91 -32.27
N GLY A 280 -8.57 -5.00 -30.98
CA GLY A 280 -7.28 -5.41 -30.47
C GLY A 280 -7.04 -4.95 -29.04
N PRO A 281 -5.86 -5.19 -28.47
CA PRO A 281 -5.50 -4.65 -27.15
C PRO A 281 -5.59 -3.13 -27.13
N ALA A 282 -6.08 -2.57 -26.02
CA ALA A 282 -6.03 -1.14 -25.77
C ALA A 282 -4.56 -0.68 -25.62
N PRO A 283 -4.24 0.59 -25.94
CA PRO A 283 -2.91 1.12 -25.65
C PRO A 283 -2.55 0.95 -24.19
N ILE A 284 -1.29 0.66 -23.86
CA ILE A 284 -0.80 0.63 -22.47
C ILE A 284 -0.97 2.02 -21.86
N PHE A 285 -1.58 2.11 -20.67
CA PHE A 285 -1.86 3.38 -19.96
C PHE A 285 -1.80 3.19 -18.44
N ASP A 286 -1.73 4.30 -17.70
CA ASP A 286 -1.78 4.38 -16.23
C ASP A 286 -0.61 3.69 -15.51
N SER A 287 0.62 3.92 -16.01
CA SER A 287 1.88 3.43 -15.41
C SER A 287 2.39 4.29 -14.23
N GLY A 288 1.60 5.24 -13.75
CA GLY A 288 1.99 6.19 -12.70
C GLY A 288 2.36 5.55 -11.37
N ASN A 289 1.73 4.43 -11.02
CA ASN A 289 1.98 3.69 -9.76
C ASN A 289 3.17 2.72 -9.88
N SER A 290 4.23 3.19 -10.52
CA SER A 290 5.48 2.46 -10.74
C SER A 290 6.66 3.10 -10.00
N MET A 291 7.87 2.57 -10.20
CA MET A 291 9.13 3.14 -9.73
C MET A 291 9.11 3.51 -8.24
N PHE A 292 8.42 2.71 -7.40
CA PHE A 292 8.40 2.89 -5.92
C PHE A 292 7.94 4.29 -5.48
N TYR A 293 6.98 4.88 -6.19
CA TYR A 293 6.59 6.31 -6.09
C TYR A 293 6.25 6.76 -4.66
N SER A 294 5.56 5.93 -3.88
CA SER A 294 5.11 6.24 -2.53
C SER A 294 6.14 5.96 -1.44
N GLU A 295 7.32 5.43 -1.80
CA GLU A 295 8.34 5.04 -0.85
C GLU A 295 9.39 6.13 -0.64
N ASN A 296 9.90 6.20 0.58
CA ASN A 296 11.02 7.08 0.94
C ASN A 296 12.14 6.25 1.59
N ARG A 297 12.75 5.36 0.81
CA ARG A 297 13.85 4.50 1.24
C ARG A 297 15.18 5.22 1.12
N LYS A 298 16.07 4.94 2.07
CA LYS A 298 17.46 5.45 2.07
C LYS A 298 18.43 4.50 1.36
N SER A 299 18.02 3.28 1.04
CA SER A 299 18.84 2.28 0.36
C SER A 299 18.02 1.47 -0.64
N PRO A 300 18.63 0.99 -1.73
CA PRO A 300 17.97 0.12 -2.69
C PRO A 300 17.42 -1.16 -2.04
N TYR A 301 16.49 -1.79 -2.72
CA TYR A 301 16.03 -3.12 -2.39
C TYR A 301 17.13 -4.16 -2.64
N THR A 302 17.03 -5.29 -1.95
CA THR A 302 17.68 -6.51 -2.41
C THR A 302 16.83 -7.14 -3.52
N ARG A 303 17.40 -8.09 -4.27
CA ARG A 303 16.69 -8.81 -5.34
C ARG A 303 15.45 -9.54 -4.81
N ALA A 304 15.56 -10.22 -3.66
CA ALA A 304 14.42 -10.85 -3.02
C ALA A 304 13.41 -9.81 -2.51
N GLY A 305 13.88 -8.71 -1.94
CA GLY A 305 13.03 -7.64 -1.44
C GLY A 305 12.17 -7.00 -2.52
N ILE A 306 12.74 -6.75 -3.71
CA ILE A 306 12.01 -6.14 -4.84
C ILE A 306 10.95 -7.10 -5.40
N LEU A 307 11.26 -8.42 -5.51
CA LEU A 307 10.30 -9.43 -5.95
C LEU A 307 9.21 -9.72 -4.92
N ASP A 308 9.43 -9.36 -3.65
CA ASP A 308 8.44 -9.56 -2.59
C ASP A 308 7.40 -8.43 -2.49
N ILE A 309 7.56 -7.39 -3.29
CA ILE A 309 6.56 -6.32 -3.40
C ILE A 309 5.27 -6.92 -3.99
N PRO A 310 4.11 -6.72 -3.34
CA PRO A 310 2.85 -7.18 -3.90
C PRO A 310 2.43 -6.26 -5.06
N ILE A 311 1.88 -6.87 -6.09
CA ILE A 311 1.25 -6.16 -7.20
C ILE A 311 -0.25 -6.47 -7.25
N THR A 312 -1.02 -5.56 -7.84
CA THR A 312 -2.43 -5.77 -8.16
C THR A 312 -2.56 -6.07 -9.65
N SER A 313 -2.71 -7.35 -10.01
CA SER A 313 -2.87 -7.82 -11.39
C SER A 313 -3.51 -9.21 -11.36
N PHE A 314 -3.40 -10.01 -12.44
CA PHE A 314 -3.80 -11.43 -12.45
C PHE A 314 -3.11 -12.25 -11.35
N TYR A 315 -1.93 -11.87 -10.93
CA TYR A 315 -1.17 -12.49 -9.84
C TYR A 315 -0.69 -11.43 -8.85
N LYS A 316 -0.55 -11.80 -7.60
CA LYS A 316 -0.05 -10.91 -6.53
C LYS A 316 1.47 -10.69 -6.55
N LYS A 317 2.20 -11.42 -7.40
CA LYS A 317 3.65 -11.34 -7.52
C LYS A 317 4.03 -11.28 -9.00
N GLU A 318 4.83 -10.30 -9.36
CA GLU A 318 5.22 -10.04 -10.76
C GLU A 318 6.03 -11.19 -11.39
N GLU A 319 6.80 -11.96 -10.60
CA GLU A 319 7.52 -13.15 -11.10
C GLU A 319 6.58 -14.20 -11.71
N LYS A 320 5.31 -14.24 -11.23
CA LYS A 320 4.31 -15.17 -11.76
C LYS A 320 3.80 -14.73 -13.13
N LEU A 321 3.64 -13.41 -13.32
CA LEU A 321 3.32 -12.84 -14.64
C LEU A 321 4.50 -13.03 -15.60
N LEU A 322 5.73 -12.74 -15.17
CA LEU A 322 6.94 -12.94 -15.96
C LEU A 322 7.06 -14.40 -16.43
N GLY A 323 6.61 -15.36 -15.63
CA GLY A 323 6.53 -16.78 -15.99
C GLY A 323 5.54 -17.10 -17.10
N LYS A 324 4.63 -16.18 -17.49
CA LYS A 324 3.66 -16.31 -18.58
C LYS A 324 4.18 -15.78 -19.92
N VAL A 325 5.26 -15.02 -19.91
CA VAL A 325 5.88 -14.43 -21.11
C VAL A 325 6.42 -15.54 -22.02
N LYS A 326 5.98 -15.52 -23.29
CA LYS A 326 6.42 -16.45 -24.33
C LYS A 326 7.62 -15.91 -25.11
N ASP A 327 7.53 -14.68 -25.60
CA ASP A 327 8.64 -14.00 -26.26
C ASP A 327 9.46 -13.21 -25.22
N LYS A 328 10.49 -13.87 -24.69
CA LYS A 328 11.40 -13.25 -23.71
C LYS A 328 12.24 -12.10 -24.27
N ASN A 329 12.39 -12.02 -25.57
CA ASN A 329 13.21 -11.00 -26.23
C ASN A 329 12.41 -9.83 -26.79
N ILE A 330 11.11 -9.77 -26.49
CA ILE A 330 10.23 -8.69 -26.96
C ILE A 330 10.68 -7.31 -26.49
N LEU A 331 11.34 -7.22 -25.34
CA LEU A 331 11.97 -6.00 -24.81
C LEU A 331 13.45 -5.99 -25.21
N ASN A 332 13.86 -4.99 -25.98
CA ASN A 332 15.27 -4.80 -26.36
C ASN A 332 16.02 -4.08 -25.24
N MET A 333 16.95 -4.77 -24.58
CA MET A 333 17.70 -4.25 -23.43
C MET A 333 18.72 -3.16 -23.83
N ASP A 334 19.13 -3.08 -25.09
CA ASP A 334 20.04 -2.02 -25.55
C ASP A 334 19.33 -0.67 -25.71
N LEU A 335 18.00 -0.67 -25.76
CA LEU A 335 17.16 0.52 -25.94
C LEU A 335 16.56 1.05 -24.63
N ILE A 336 16.69 0.34 -23.51
CA ILE A 336 16.19 0.85 -22.22
C ILE A 336 17.07 1.99 -21.73
N PRO A 337 16.51 2.97 -20.99
CA PRO A 337 17.31 4.01 -20.33
C PRO A 337 18.37 3.41 -19.40
N SER A 338 19.59 3.96 -19.43
CA SER A 338 20.64 3.57 -18.49
C SER A 338 20.31 4.05 -17.06
N THR A 339 20.91 3.42 -16.04
CA THR A 339 20.77 3.81 -14.62
C THR A 339 21.05 5.31 -14.41
N LYS A 340 22.05 5.85 -15.12
CA LYS A 340 22.39 7.27 -15.06
C LYS A 340 21.28 8.15 -15.64
N GLU A 341 20.76 7.80 -16.83
CA GLU A 341 19.65 8.54 -17.45
C GLU A 341 18.41 8.54 -16.57
N VAL A 342 18.09 7.39 -15.94
CA VAL A 342 16.97 7.28 -15.00
C VAL A 342 17.17 8.23 -13.82
N LYS A 343 18.35 8.22 -13.18
CA LYS A 343 18.67 9.13 -12.07
C LYS A 343 18.52 10.60 -12.48
N GLU A 344 19.08 10.98 -13.62
CA GLU A 344 19.03 12.34 -14.14
C GLU A 344 17.60 12.78 -14.49
N LEU A 345 16.79 11.91 -15.10
CA LEU A 345 15.39 12.20 -15.43
C LEU A 345 14.59 12.54 -14.17
N TYR A 346 14.68 11.70 -13.13
CA TYR A 346 13.94 11.92 -11.89
C TYR A 346 14.45 13.15 -11.11
N ALA A 347 15.76 13.36 -11.04
CA ALA A 347 16.34 14.54 -10.38
C ALA A 347 15.95 15.84 -11.09
N ASN A 348 15.99 15.87 -12.42
CA ASN A 348 15.57 17.03 -13.23
C ASN A 348 14.06 17.32 -13.11
N ALA A 349 13.25 16.32 -12.81
CA ALA A 349 11.82 16.48 -12.52
C ALA A 349 11.54 16.96 -11.08
N GLY A 350 12.57 17.24 -10.27
CA GLY A 350 12.41 17.75 -8.90
C GLY A 350 12.30 16.66 -7.83
N ILE A 351 12.52 15.39 -8.16
CA ILE A 351 12.63 14.33 -7.16
C ILE A 351 13.96 14.48 -6.41
N PRO A 352 13.97 14.42 -5.04
CA PRO A 352 15.21 14.55 -4.28
C PRO A 352 16.32 13.60 -4.77
N GLU A 353 17.54 14.09 -4.88
CA GLU A 353 18.65 13.34 -5.48
C GLU A 353 18.91 11.99 -4.80
N GLU A 354 18.81 11.92 -3.46
CA GLU A 354 18.94 10.67 -2.71
C GLU A 354 17.85 9.64 -3.11
N LYS A 355 16.62 10.11 -3.32
CA LYS A 355 15.52 9.26 -3.78
C LYS A 355 15.75 8.82 -5.23
N ALA A 356 16.15 9.73 -6.12
CA ALA A 356 16.46 9.42 -7.52
C ALA A 356 17.58 8.38 -7.64
N ASP A 357 18.60 8.44 -6.78
CA ASP A 357 19.67 7.45 -6.71
C ASP A 357 19.16 6.06 -6.30
N VAL A 358 18.30 6.00 -5.29
CA VAL A 358 17.70 4.71 -4.85
C VAL A 358 16.79 4.14 -5.94
N LEU A 359 15.96 4.96 -6.60
CA LEU A 359 15.08 4.54 -7.69
C LEU A 359 15.87 3.97 -8.86
N SER A 360 16.92 4.66 -9.30
CA SER A 360 17.76 4.22 -10.44
C SER A 360 18.47 2.90 -10.15
N LYS A 361 18.94 2.67 -8.93
CA LYS A 361 19.54 1.39 -8.50
C LYS A 361 18.53 0.25 -8.44
N ASN A 362 17.30 0.52 -7.98
CA ASN A 362 16.23 -0.48 -8.01
C ASN A 362 15.85 -0.86 -9.46
N TYR A 363 15.76 0.13 -10.34
CA TYR A 363 15.55 -0.08 -11.77
C TYR A 363 16.69 -0.93 -12.38
N GLU A 364 17.95 -0.67 -12.04
CA GLU A 364 19.08 -1.46 -12.48
C GLU A 364 18.97 -2.93 -12.09
N ILE A 365 18.54 -3.22 -10.84
CA ILE A 365 18.29 -4.58 -10.37
C ILE A 365 17.24 -5.27 -11.25
N LYS A 366 16.17 -4.56 -11.61
CA LYS A 366 15.11 -5.09 -12.47
C LYS A 366 15.60 -5.33 -13.91
N ALA A 367 16.37 -4.42 -14.46
CA ALA A 367 16.99 -4.56 -15.77
C ALA A 367 17.93 -5.78 -15.83
N GLN A 368 18.74 -5.99 -14.79
CA GLN A 368 19.60 -7.17 -14.67
C GLN A 368 18.76 -8.46 -14.62
N MET A 369 17.66 -8.50 -13.86
CA MET A 369 16.77 -9.66 -13.81
C MET A 369 16.16 -9.97 -15.17
N ILE A 370 15.74 -8.96 -15.96
CA ILE A 370 15.23 -9.14 -17.31
C ILE A 370 16.32 -9.74 -18.21
N SER A 371 17.52 -9.20 -18.20
CA SER A 371 18.65 -9.76 -18.96
C SER A 371 18.93 -11.22 -18.61
N GLU A 372 18.84 -11.58 -17.35
CA GLU A 372 18.98 -12.97 -16.90
C GLU A 372 17.82 -13.85 -17.39
N PHE A 373 16.59 -13.32 -17.35
CA PHE A 373 15.39 -14.01 -17.82
C PHE A 373 15.46 -14.28 -19.32
N GLN A 374 15.90 -13.31 -20.12
CA GLN A 374 16.13 -13.45 -21.56
C GLN A 374 17.18 -14.53 -21.89
N LYS A 375 18.19 -14.66 -21.04
CA LYS A 375 19.22 -15.73 -21.12
C LYS A 375 18.73 -17.10 -20.61
N GLY A 376 17.43 -17.22 -20.29
CA GLY A 376 16.81 -18.49 -19.88
C GLY A 376 16.79 -18.75 -18.38
N LYS A 377 17.31 -17.84 -17.54
CA LYS A 377 17.24 -17.98 -16.07
C LYS A 377 15.79 -17.78 -15.60
N THR A 378 15.33 -18.64 -14.71
CA THR A 378 14.05 -18.46 -14.03
C THR A 378 14.20 -17.45 -12.91
N ILE A 379 13.52 -16.33 -12.98
CA ILE A 379 13.41 -15.35 -11.88
C ILE A 379 12.40 -15.88 -10.87
N SER A 380 12.80 -16.01 -9.61
CA SER A 380 11.97 -16.60 -8.56
C SER A 380 12.29 -16.00 -7.20
N LEU A 381 11.27 -15.49 -6.53
CA LEU A 381 11.38 -14.97 -5.17
C LEU A 381 11.96 -16.02 -4.19
N TYR A 382 11.54 -17.27 -4.34
CA TYR A 382 12.07 -18.35 -3.51
C TYR A 382 13.58 -18.52 -3.69
N LYS A 383 14.06 -18.57 -4.95
CA LYS A 383 15.50 -18.72 -5.25
C LYS A 383 16.30 -17.52 -4.77
N GLU A 384 15.81 -16.30 -4.96
CA GLU A 384 16.48 -15.08 -4.49
C GLU A 384 16.54 -15.04 -2.95
N LYS A 385 15.46 -15.41 -2.22
CA LYS A 385 15.48 -15.54 -0.76
C LYS A 385 16.48 -16.61 -0.27
N GLN A 386 16.63 -17.72 -1.00
CA GLN A 386 17.64 -18.74 -0.68
C GLN A 386 19.06 -18.23 -0.94
N ALA A 387 19.29 -17.53 -2.05
CA ALA A 387 20.59 -16.94 -2.37
C ALA A 387 21.00 -15.91 -1.29
N GLU A 388 20.08 -15.05 -0.84
CA GLU A 388 20.34 -14.10 0.25
C GLU A 388 20.68 -14.80 1.58
N LYS A 389 19.97 -15.89 1.90
CA LYS A 389 20.31 -16.70 3.07
C LYS A 389 21.72 -17.28 2.94
N ASN A 390 22.03 -17.90 1.82
CA ASN A 390 23.32 -18.53 1.58
C ASN A 390 24.47 -17.51 1.58
N SER A 391 24.30 -16.32 1.00
CA SER A 391 25.30 -15.26 1.05
C SER A 391 25.55 -14.76 2.47
N LYS A 392 24.49 -14.66 3.29
CA LYS A 392 24.62 -14.36 4.73
C LYS A 392 25.35 -15.45 5.51
N TYR A 393 25.32 -16.70 5.04
CA TYR A 393 26.12 -17.80 5.65
C TYR A 393 27.57 -17.78 5.16
N GLN A 394 27.86 -17.45 3.91
CA GLN A 394 29.21 -17.38 3.33
C GLN A 394 30.01 -16.15 3.80
N THR A 395 29.37 -15.00 4.01
CA THR A 395 30.02 -13.83 4.62
C THR A 395 30.34 -14.00 6.11
N LYS A 396 29.89 -15.08 6.74
CA LYS A 396 30.24 -15.42 8.13
C LYS A 396 31.57 -16.17 8.30
N GLU A 397 32.21 -16.58 7.23
CA GLU A 397 33.54 -17.25 7.31
C GLU A 397 34.73 -16.28 7.24
N THR A 398 34.53 -14.99 7.00
CA THR A 398 35.57 -13.96 7.13
C THR A 398 35.40 -13.22 8.44
N GLU A 399 36.23 -13.53 9.44
CA GLU A 399 36.50 -12.87 10.72
C GLU A 399 35.60 -11.66 11.08
N VAL A 400 34.40 -11.93 11.55
CA VAL A 400 33.62 -10.95 12.32
C VAL A 400 34.14 -11.04 13.76
N LYS A 401 34.73 -9.97 14.27
CA LYS A 401 34.87 -9.79 15.72
C LYS A 401 33.47 -9.90 16.31
N VAL A 402 33.16 -11.06 16.90
CA VAL A 402 31.86 -11.30 17.55
C VAL A 402 31.82 -10.41 18.79
N GLU A 403 30.99 -9.39 18.77
CA GLU A 403 30.73 -8.61 19.98
C GLU A 403 30.14 -9.53 21.06
N PRO A 404 30.51 -9.36 22.32
CA PRO A 404 29.97 -10.17 23.40
C PRO A 404 28.46 -9.99 23.50
N GLN A 405 27.75 -11.04 23.88
CA GLN A 405 26.31 -10.99 24.17
C GLN A 405 26.04 -10.01 25.27
N LYS A 406 24.99 -9.14 25.08
CA LYS A 406 24.64 -8.06 26.00
C LYS A 406 23.21 -8.21 26.53
N PHE A 407 23.04 -7.87 27.81
CA PHE A 407 21.72 -7.63 28.39
C PHE A 407 21.62 -6.17 28.83
N ILE A 408 20.75 -5.40 28.17
CA ILE A 408 20.54 -3.97 28.41
C ILE A 408 19.17 -3.77 29.01
N MET A 409 19.10 -3.27 30.22
CA MET A 409 17.85 -2.98 30.91
C MET A 409 17.58 -1.49 30.96
N LEU A 410 16.37 -1.09 30.57
CA LEU A 410 15.91 0.28 30.68
C LEU A 410 15.08 0.46 31.95
N CYS A 411 15.25 1.61 32.59
CA CYS A 411 14.54 2.01 33.77
C CYS A 411 14.02 3.45 33.63
N GLY A 412 12.81 3.75 34.10
CA GLY A 412 12.22 5.09 34.05
C GLY A 412 10.70 5.08 33.98
N ILE A 413 10.08 6.23 34.26
CA ILE A 413 8.62 6.39 34.20
C ILE A 413 8.09 6.38 32.75
N PRO A 414 6.79 6.14 32.51
CA PRO A 414 6.18 6.37 31.19
C PRO A 414 6.45 7.80 30.68
N GLY A 415 6.73 7.95 29.40
CA GLY A 415 7.04 9.26 28.80
C GLY A 415 8.50 9.72 28.91
N SER A 416 9.35 9.04 29.69
CA SER A 416 10.76 9.43 29.87
C SER A 416 11.69 9.13 28.68
N GLY A 417 11.17 8.77 27.50
CA GLY A 417 11.98 8.52 26.30
C GLY A 417 12.56 7.11 26.18
N LYS A 418 12.22 6.16 27.08
CA LYS A 418 12.74 4.78 27.05
C LYS A 418 12.60 4.08 25.71
N SER A 419 11.45 4.20 25.06
CA SER A 419 11.19 3.52 23.78
C SER A 419 12.07 4.05 22.66
N GLN A 420 12.40 5.34 22.67
CA GLN A 420 13.36 5.91 21.72
C GLN A 420 14.78 5.46 22.05
N LEU A 421 15.15 5.50 23.34
CA LEU A 421 16.45 5.00 23.78
C LEU A 421 16.64 3.50 23.49
N ALA A 422 15.58 2.68 23.69
CA ALA A 422 15.62 1.26 23.33
C ALA A 422 15.95 1.05 21.85
N LYS A 423 15.32 1.82 20.96
CA LYS A 423 15.59 1.75 19.51
C LYS A 423 17.02 2.17 19.17
N THR A 424 17.56 3.21 19.82
CA THR A 424 18.93 3.67 19.62
C THR A 424 19.92 2.60 20.07
N LEU A 425 19.82 2.12 21.31
CA LEU A 425 20.70 1.07 21.85
C LEU A 425 20.62 -0.23 21.03
N TYR A 426 19.42 -0.60 20.59
CA TYR A 426 19.22 -1.74 19.71
C TYR A 426 19.84 -1.54 18.33
N ALA A 427 19.83 -0.32 17.79
CA ALA A 427 20.50 0.01 16.54
C ALA A 427 22.03 -0.06 16.67
N ASP A 428 22.56 0.36 17.83
CA ASP A 428 23.99 0.35 18.11
C ASP A 428 24.55 -1.07 18.28
N LEU A 429 23.71 -2.05 18.64
CA LEU A 429 24.08 -3.45 18.61
C LEU A 429 24.26 -3.89 17.15
N LYS A 430 25.51 -4.15 16.74
CA LYS A 430 25.86 -4.63 15.39
C LYS A 430 25.45 -6.09 15.21
N ALA A 431 24.18 -6.39 15.42
CA ALA A 431 23.62 -7.73 15.45
C ALA A 431 22.40 -7.84 14.55
N ASN A 432 22.07 -9.06 14.11
CA ASN A 432 20.84 -9.31 13.35
C ASN A 432 19.61 -8.96 14.18
N LYS A 433 18.70 -8.18 13.60
CA LYS A 433 17.44 -7.77 14.24
C LYS A 433 16.45 -8.93 14.22
N LEU A 434 15.95 -9.33 15.39
CA LEU A 434 15.13 -10.52 15.58
C LEU A 434 13.74 -10.17 16.10
N ASP A 435 12.76 -11.02 15.78
CA ASP A 435 11.37 -10.87 16.26
C ASP A 435 11.20 -11.58 17.61
N ASP A 436 10.81 -10.84 18.66
CA ASP A 436 10.61 -11.37 20.01
C ASP A 436 9.37 -12.26 20.14
N ALA A 437 8.35 -12.09 19.28
CA ALA A 437 7.13 -12.90 19.33
C ALA A 437 7.40 -14.39 19.07
N LYS A 438 8.44 -14.72 18.30
CA LYS A 438 8.85 -16.10 18.00
C LYS A 438 9.62 -16.77 19.15
N LEU A 439 10.20 -16.01 20.07
CA LEU A 439 10.91 -16.54 21.22
C LEU A 439 9.99 -17.33 22.16
N TYR A 440 8.81 -16.79 22.40
CA TYR A 440 7.74 -17.48 23.11
C TYR A 440 6.38 -16.93 22.65
N PRO A 441 5.63 -17.66 21.79
CA PRO A 441 4.36 -17.21 21.26
C PRO A 441 3.28 -17.08 22.35
N VAL A 442 2.51 -16.00 22.31
CA VAL A 442 1.42 -15.74 23.27
C VAL A 442 0.37 -16.85 23.24
N ALA A 443 0.02 -17.40 22.07
CA ALA A 443 -0.92 -18.50 21.95
C ALA A 443 -0.48 -19.74 22.77
N LYS A 444 0.81 -20.08 22.73
CA LYS A 444 1.41 -21.17 23.52
C LYS A 444 1.31 -20.91 25.04
N ALA A 445 1.49 -19.63 25.45
CA ALA A 445 1.36 -19.25 26.85
C ALA A 445 -0.07 -19.34 27.35
N ILE A 446 -1.06 -18.92 26.54
CA ILE A 446 -2.49 -19.00 26.86
C ILE A 446 -2.92 -20.46 26.99
N GLU A 447 -2.49 -21.33 26.08
CA GLU A 447 -2.77 -22.76 26.16
C GLU A 447 -2.21 -23.38 27.44
N LYS A 448 -0.98 -23.04 27.83
CA LYS A 448 -0.33 -23.53 29.05
C LYS A 448 -0.87 -22.91 30.34
N ALA A 449 -1.50 -21.75 30.27
CA ALA A 449 -2.09 -21.10 31.45
C ALA A 449 -3.22 -21.96 32.06
N GLY A 450 -4.03 -22.65 31.24
CA GLY A 450 -5.07 -23.57 31.69
C GLY A 450 -6.03 -23.01 32.75
N LEU A 451 -6.74 -23.90 33.47
CA LEU A 451 -7.64 -23.52 34.57
C LEU A 451 -6.90 -23.06 35.83
N ILE A 452 -5.66 -23.52 36.03
CA ILE A 452 -4.80 -23.09 37.16
C ILE A 452 -3.52 -22.53 36.58
N PHE A 453 -3.42 -21.19 36.60
CA PHE A 453 -2.26 -20.48 36.09
C PHE A 453 -1.03 -20.69 36.99
N ASN A 454 0.05 -21.20 36.41
CA ASN A 454 1.35 -21.33 37.07
C ASN A 454 2.43 -20.67 36.20
N PRO A 455 2.92 -19.47 36.60
CA PRO A 455 3.96 -18.74 35.87
C PRO A 455 5.22 -19.56 35.58
N SER A 456 5.65 -20.41 36.53
CA SER A 456 6.86 -21.21 36.42
C SER A 456 6.81 -22.22 35.26
N LYS A 457 5.61 -22.71 34.87
CA LYS A 457 5.44 -23.58 33.71
C LYS A 457 5.74 -22.87 32.38
N ILE A 458 5.51 -21.57 32.34
CA ILE A 458 5.82 -20.74 31.16
C ILE A 458 7.29 -20.37 31.14
N VAL A 459 7.81 -19.83 32.26
CA VAL A 459 9.22 -19.34 32.37
C VAL A 459 10.24 -20.47 32.16
N ASN A 460 9.89 -21.71 32.51
CA ASN A 460 10.79 -22.87 32.35
C ASN A 460 10.58 -23.63 31.04
N ASP A 461 9.56 -23.31 30.26
CA ASP A 461 9.30 -23.90 28.95
C ASP A 461 10.05 -23.16 27.83
N ILE A 462 11.36 -23.23 27.87
CA ILE A 462 12.23 -22.54 26.92
C ILE A 462 12.72 -23.50 25.81
N THR A 463 12.86 -22.97 24.61
CA THR A 463 13.42 -23.67 23.46
C THR A 463 14.63 -22.88 22.96
N ILE A 464 15.79 -23.50 22.84
CA ILE A 464 16.97 -22.84 22.26
C ILE A 464 16.75 -22.71 20.74
N LEU A 465 16.91 -21.49 20.23
CA LEU A 465 16.73 -21.14 18.83
C LEU A 465 18.10 -20.77 18.20
N PRO A 466 18.77 -21.72 17.52
CA PRO A 466 20.12 -21.48 16.99
C PRO A 466 20.22 -20.28 16.05
N GLU A 467 19.12 -19.96 15.34
CA GLU A 467 19.03 -18.81 14.44
C GLU A 467 19.05 -17.46 15.17
N TYR A 468 18.89 -17.46 16.51
CA TYR A 468 18.97 -16.25 17.35
C TYR A 468 20.39 -15.97 17.86
N LYS A 469 21.32 -16.87 17.65
CA LYS A 469 22.72 -16.72 18.09
C LYS A 469 23.34 -15.48 17.42
N HIS A 470 23.99 -14.63 18.22
CA HIS A 470 24.57 -13.35 17.81
C HIS A 470 23.55 -12.33 17.24
N GLY A 471 22.28 -12.56 17.43
CA GLY A 471 21.23 -11.59 17.12
C GLY A 471 20.94 -10.65 18.26
N ALA A 472 20.02 -9.71 18.05
CA ALA A 472 19.50 -8.81 19.09
C ALA A 472 17.97 -8.69 19.01
N VAL A 473 17.34 -8.45 20.16
CA VAL A 473 15.89 -8.34 20.28
C VAL A 473 15.50 -7.27 21.31
N ILE A 474 14.43 -6.51 21.04
CA ILE A 474 13.76 -5.67 22.03
C ILE A 474 12.60 -6.45 22.62
N ILE A 475 12.55 -6.58 23.95
CA ILE A 475 11.43 -7.22 24.64
C ILE A 475 10.74 -6.18 25.53
N SER A 476 9.42 -6.06 25.38
CA SER A 476 8.62 -5.07 26.10
C SER A 476 7.29 -5.66 26.58
N PRO A 477 6.91 -5.50 27.88
CA PRO A 477 5.60 -5.89 28.39
C PRO A 477 4.44 -5.26 27.61
N ASN A 478 4.61 -4.03 27.13
CA ASN A 478 3.58 -3.34 26.35
C ASN A 478 3.31 -4.00 24.98
N LYS A 479 4.34 -4.58 24.36
CA LYS A 479 4.17 -5.37 23.15
C LYS A 479 3.42 -6.66 23.44
N VAL A 480 3.79 -7.37 24.48
CA VAL A 480 3.12 -8.60 24.92
C VAL A 480 1.65 -8.36 25.26
N ARG A 481 1.31 -7.26 25.96
CA ARG A 481 -0.09 -6.89 26.24
C ARG A 481 -0.91 -6.74 24.97
N ARG A 482 -0.39 -6.05 23.97
CA ARG A 482 -1.05 -5.89 22.65
C ARG A 482 -1.27 -7.24 21.97
N GLU A 483 -0.23 -8.07 21.93
CA GLU A 483 -0.34 -9.41 21.32
C GLU A 483 -1.39 -10.31 22.03
N ILE A 484 -1.54 -10.19 23.37
CA ILE A 484 -2.58 -10.89 24.12
C ILE A 484 -3.97 -10.35 23.76
N GLN A 485 -4.12 -9.02 23.66
CA GLN A 485 -5.38 -8.37 23.30
C GLN A 485 -5.84 -8.76 21.89
N ASP A 486 -4.91 -8.91 20.95
CA ASP A 486 -5.21 -9.33 19.56
C ASP A 486 -5.73 -10.77 19.47
N ILE A 487 -5.38 -11.64 20.44
CA ILE A 487 -5.79 -13.05 20.46
C ILE A 487 -6.97 -13.30 21.38
N LYS A 488 -7.07 -12.56 22.50
CA LYS A 488 -8.04 -12.78 23.58
C LYS A 488 -8.74 -11.47 23.96
N THR A 489 -10.05 -11.44 23.80
CA THR A 489 -10.88 -10.27 24.15
C THR A 489 -11.20 -10.16 25.64
N GLU A 490 -10.96 -11.21 26.44
CA GLU A 490 -11.21 -11.25 27.88
C GLU A 490 -10.04 -10.65 28.69
N LYS A 491 -10.34 -10.20 29.91
CA LYS A 491 -9.31 -9.71 30.85
C LYS A 491 -8.26 -10.79 31.13
N TYR A 492 -7.00 -10.45 30.99
CA TYR A 492 -5.84 -11.28 31.33
C TYR A 492 -5.12 -10.75 32.57
N SER A 493 -4.37 -11.62 33.26
CA SER A 493 -3.58 -11.22 34.43
C SER A 493 -2.24 -10.61 34.02
N GLU A 494 -1.77 -9.59 34.73
CA GLU A 494 -0.42 -9.05 34.56
C GLU A 494 0.68 -10.13 34.79
N SER A 495 0.39 -11.12 35.65
CA SER A 495 1.28 -12.26 35.88
C SER A 495 1.52 -13.08 34.61
N LEU A 496 0.54 -13.19 33.71
CA LEU A 496 0.71 -13.85 32.41
C LEU A 496 1.62 -13.04 31.50
N VAL A 497 1.44 -11.72 31.46
CA VAL A 497 2.30 -10.82 30.67
C VAL A 497 3.76 -10.98 31.07
N PHE A 498 4.05 -10.90 32.36
CA PHE A 498 5.43 -11.01 32.86
C PHE A 498 6.00 -12.42 32.73
N ALA A 499 5.19 -13.48 32.86
CA ALA A 499 5.65 -14.84 32.60
C ALA A 499 6.11 -15.02 31.12
N ILE A 500 5.39 -14.41 30.17
CA ILE A 500 5.77 -14.43 28.74
C ILE A 500 7.05 -13.59 28.53
N VAL A 501 7.16 -12.42 29.15
CA VAL A 501 8.36 -11.58 29.09
C VAL A 501 9.58 -12.34 29.61
N ASP A 502 9.46 -12.95 30.80
CA ASP A 502 10.54 -13.74 31.42
C ASP A 502 10.96 -14.92 30.51
N ALA A 503 10.00 -15.65 29.94
CA ALA A 503 10.27 -16.73 29.01
C ALA A 503 10.97 -16.24 27.73
N ARG A 504 10.56 -15.10 27.16
CA ARG A 504 11.21 -14.50 25.99
C ARG A 504 12.64 -14.07 26.29
N ILE A 505 12.87 -13.38 27.43
CA ILE A 505 14.23 -12.97 27.85
C ILE A 505 15.12 -14.21 28.01
N LYS A 506 14.64 -15.20 28.76
CA LYS A 506 15.41 -16.43 29.03
C LYS A 506 15.70 -17.21 27.74
N THR A 507 14.72 -17.34 26.84
CA THR A 507 14.91 -17.99 25.53
C THR A 507 15.92 -17.24 24.68
N ALA A 508 15.82 -15.91 24.57
CA ALA A 508 16.74 -15.09 23.79
C ALA A 508 18.18 -15.23 24.30
N LEU A 509 18.38 -15.05 25.62
CA LEU A 509 19.71 -15.10 26.22
C LEU A 509 20.33 -16.48 26.13
N LYS A 510 19.59 -17.56 26.37
CA LYS A 510 20.09 -18.94 26.21
C LYS A 510 20.33 -19.32 24.75
N SER A 511 19.67 -18.66 23.80
CA SER A 511 19.94 -18.81 22.36
C SER A 511 21.15 -17.98 21.88
N GLY A 512 21.79 -17.21 22.75
CA GLY A 512 22.98 -16.39 22.43
C GLY A 512 22.65 -15.03 21.80
N ALA A 513 21.39 -14.56 21.90
CA ALA A 513 21.00 -13.23 21.44
C ALA A 513 21.21 -12.16 22.52
N SER A 514 21.54 -10.94 22.12
CA SER A 514 21.51 -9.77 22.99
C SER A 514 20.08 -9.28 23.20
N VAL A 515 19.76 -8.79 24.39
CA VAL A 515 18.42 -8.33 24.74
C VAL A 515 18.46 -6.87 25.19
N VAL A 516 17.55 -6.06 24.63
CA VAL A 516 17.19 -4.75 25.18
C VAL A 516 15.82 -4.90 25.83
N TYR A 517 15.78 -4.84 27.18
CA TYR A 517 14.55 -4.98 27.94
C TYR A 517 13.95 -3.61 28.26
N GLU A 518 12.83 -3.30 27.62
CA GLU A 518 12.11 -2.03 27.73
C GLU A 518 10.91 -2.16 28.66
N ALA A 519 11.06 -1.72 29.91
CA ALA A 519 9.97 -1.63 30.87
C ALA A 519 10.21 -0.47 31.86
N THR A 520 9.30 -0.23 32.81
CA THR A 520 9.48 0.82 33.80
C THR A 520 10.57 0.48 34.82
N ASN A 521 10.62 -0.75 35.29
CA ASN A 521 11.66 -1.33 36.18
C ASN A 521 12.01 -0.43 37.40
N LEU A 522 10.98 0.16 38.01
CA LEU A 522 11.16 1.20 39.04
C LEU A 522 11.78 0.63 40.32
N ASP A 523 11.41 -0.60 40.70
CA ASP A 523 11.80 -1.18 41.97
C ASP A 523 13.15 -1.92 41.89
N LYS A 524 13.99 -1.77 42.92
CA LYS A 524 15.30 -2.43 43.00
C LYS A 524 15.17 -3.95 42.85
N SER A 525 14.23 -4.58 43.56
CA SER A 525 14.00 -6.03 43.49
C SER A 525 13.66 -6.54 42.08
N THR A 526 12.96 -5.73 41.27
CA THR A 526 12.70 -6.06 39.88
C THR A 526 13.98 -6.03 39.04
N ARG A 527 14.84 -5.04 39.26
CA ARG A 527 16.11 -4.90 38.56
C ARG A 527 17.08 -6.03 38.92
N GLU A 528 17.17 -6.36 40.19
CA GLU A 528 17.98 -7.48 40.72
C GLU A 528 17.51 -8.82 40.10
N LYS A 529 16.20 -9.10 40.06
CA LYS A 529 15.63 -10.31 39.43
C LYS A 529 16.10 -10.50 37.97
N TYR A 530 16.07 -9.44 37.17
CA TYR A 530 16.47 -9.56 35.77
C TYR A 530 17.99 -9.59 35.57
N LEU A 531 18.74 -8.97 36.46
CA LEU A 531 20.20 -9.10 36.50
C LEU A 531 20.62 -10.55 36.83
N GLU A 532 19.98 -11.16 37.84
CA GLU A 532 20.17 -12.58 38.19
C GLU A 532 19.80 -13.49 37.01
N LEU A 533 18.66 -13.24 36.35
CA LEU A 533 18.23 -14.00 35.17
C LEU A 533 19.27 -13.91 34.03
N ALA A 534 19.85 -12.74 33.78
CA ALA A 534 20.91 -12.56 32.78
C ALA A 534 22.19 -13.35 33.17
N ASN A 535 22.58 -13.26 34.43
CA ASN A 535 23.74 -14.00 34.97
C ASN A 535 23.54 -15.53 34.89
N GLU A 536 22.36 -16.03 35.26
CA GLU A 536 21.99 -17.46 35.12
C GLU A 536 22.05 -17.94 33.65
N CYS A 537 21.80 -17.04 32.69
CA CYS A 537 21.91 -17.33 31.27
C CYS A 537 23.35 -17.20 30.73
N GLY A 538 24.34 -16.84 31.60
CA GLY A 538 25.75 -16.74 31.25
C GLY A 538 26.18 -15.43 30.59
N VAL A 539 25.31 -14.40 30.61
CA VAL A 539 25.65 -13.08 30.04
C VAL A 539 26.63 -12.35 30.94
N LYS A 540 27.77 -11.95 30.38
CA LYS A 540 28.85 -11.24 31.10
C LYS A 540 28.82 -9.71 30.93
N ASP A 541 28.07 -9.21 29.93
CA ASP A 541 27.97 -7.78 29.62
C ASP A 541 26.56 -7.32 29.90
N THR A 542 26.34 -6.75 31.08
CA THR A 542 25.03 -6.28 31.56
C THR A 542 25.06 -4.79 31.80
N SER A 543 24.02 -4.06 31.35
CA SER A 543 23.94 -2.62 31.54
C SER A 543 22.54 -2.16 32.00
N LEU A 544 22.53 -1.17 32.90
CA LEU A 544 21.33 -0.48 33.33
C LEU A 544 21.33 0.97 32.82
N HIS A 545 20.31 1.33 32.08
CA HIS A 545 20.11 2.67 31.53
C HIS A 545 18.87 3.32 32.15
N VAL A 546 19.06 4.38 32.92
CA VAL A 546 18.00 5.09 33.64
C VAL A 546 17.67 6.41 32.95
N THR A 547 16.39 6.62 32.67
CA THR A 547 15.88 7.88 32.08
C THR A 547 15.13 8.70 33.11
N TRP A 548 15.66 9.90 33.42
CA TRP A 548 15.12 10.86 34.39
C TRP A 548 14.36 12.01 33.72
N ILE A 549 13.96 11.89 32.48
CA ILE A 549 13.30 12.97 31.72
C ILE A 549 11.90 13.18 32.27
N LYS A 550 11.51 14.45 32.49
CA LYS A 550 10.13 14.82 32.83
C LYS A 550 9.18 14.29 31.76
N PRO A 551 8.01 13.75 32.15
CA PRO A 551 7.00 13.32 31.19
C PRO A 551 6.59 14.51 30.31
N ASP A 552 6.48 14.29 29.01
CA ASP A 552 5.90 15.27 28.11
C ASP A 552 4.40 15.39 28.42
N GLU A 553 3.90 16.63 28.54
CA GLU A 553 2.49 16.94 28.79
C GLU A 553 1.54 16.38 27.73
N SER A 554 2.06 16.04 26.56
CA SER A 554 1.31 15.41 25.46
C SER A 554 0.86 13.96 25.73
N ILE A 555 1.33 13.31 26.81
CA ILE A 555 0.95 11.94 27.16
C ILE A 555 -0.32 11.95 28.02
N SER A 556 -1.44 12.19 27.37
CA SER A 556 -2.76 12.35 27.99
C SER A 556 -3.40 11.07 28.56
N SER A 557 -2.75 9.90 28.50
CA SER A 557 -3.36 8.62 28.90
C SER A 557 -3.08 8.17 30.35
N ILE A 558 -2.17 8.83 31.05
CA ILE A 558 -1.77 8.47 32.42
C ILE A 558 -2.03 9.65 33.37
N SER A 559 -2.71 9.39 34.49
CA SER A 559 -3.02 10.46 35.44
C SER A 559 -1.75 11.07 36.06
N PRO A 560 -1.70 12.39 36.25
CA PRO A 560 -0.56 13.10 36.86
C PRO A 560 -0.13 12.51 38.20
N ASN A 561 -1.07 12.14 39.05
CA ASN A 561 -0.81 11.54 40.39
C ASN A 561 -0.11 10.17 40.25
N LEU A 562 -0.46 9.37 39.24
CA LEU A 562 0.19 8.10 39.01
C LEU A 562 1.64 8.29 38.52
N LEU A 563 1.87 9.25 37.64
CA LEU A 563 3.21 9.59 37.16
C LEU A 563 4.10 10.10 38.30
N LEU A 564 3.57 10.95 39.17
CA LEU A 564 4.26 11.44 40.35
C LEU A 564 4.63 10.29 41.31
N SER A 565 3.68 9.40 41.59
CA SER A 565 3.91 8.21 42.40
C SER A 565 5.02 7.33 41.81
N MET A 566 5.02 7.11 40.50
CA MET A 566 6.04 6.33 39.80
C MET A 566 7.41 7.01 39.84
N SER A 567 7.46 8.34 39.71
CA SER A 567 8.70 9.13 39.80
C SER A 567 9.30 9.05 41.22
N ASN A 568 8.48 9.17 42.24
CA ASN A 568 8.93 9.03 43.64
C ASN A 568 9.43 7.61 43.94
N ARG A 569 8.75 6.56 43.44
CA ARG A 569 9.22 5.17 43.54
C ARG A 569 10.58 4.97 42.88
N LEU A 570 10.81 5.56 41.71
CA LEU A 570 12.11 5.49 41.03
C LEU A 570 13.19 6.19 41.84
N ALA A 571 12.91 7.40 42.37
CA ALA A 571 13.84 8.14 43.22
C ALA A 571 14.17 7.38 44.52
N ASP A 572 13.15 6.82 45.19
CA ASP A 572 13.32 6.04 46.44
C ASP A 572 14.11 4.75 46.22
N SER A 573 13.97 4.12 45.04
CA SER A 573 14.70 2.89 44.70
C SER A 573 16.16 3.11 44.30
N ASN A 574 16.57 4.36 44.09
CA ASN A 574 17.92 4.85 43.83
C ASN A 574 18.76 3.92 42.93
N PRO A 575 18.40 3.79 41.64
CA PRO A 575 19.13 2.91 40.73
C PRO A 575 20.62 3.30 40.67
N SER A 576 21.51 2.33 40.82
CA SER A 576 22.95 2.59 40.84
C SER A 576 23.75 1.41 40.23
N LYS A 577 25.03 1.66 39.97
CA LYS A 577 25.97 0.61 39.56
C LYS A 577 26.17 -0.44 40.67
N ASP A 578 25.99 -0.06 41.92
CA ASP A 578 26.18 -0.92 43.10
C ASP A 578 25.16 -2.07 43.17
N GLU A 579 24.12 -2.05 42.30
CA GLU A 579 23.23 -3.20 42.09
C GLU A 579 23.91 -4.38 41.37
N GLY A 580 25.15 -4.23 40.92
CA GLY A 580 25.96 -5.30 40.30
C GLY A 580 26.01 -5.23 38.76
N TRP A 581 25.55 -4.16 38.12
CA TRP A 581 25.62 -3.94 36.67
C TRP A 581 27.05 -3.65 36.21
N ASN A 582 27.49 -4.22 35.08
CA ASN A 582 28.81 -3.91 34.50
C ASN A 582 28.87 -2.47 34.01
N GLU A 583 27.79 -1.97 33.42
CA GLU A 583 27.65 -0.58 32.98
C GLU A 583 26.40 0.06 33.56
N PHE A 584 26.52 1.32 33.98
CA PHE A 584 25.41 2.13 34.47
C PHE A 584 25.42 3.48 33.76
N LYS A 585 24.29 3.84 33.12
CA LYS A 585 24.13 5.13 32.45
C LYS A 585 22.85 5.83 32.86
N GLN A 586 22.93 7.15 33.02
CA GLN A 586 21.80 8.00 33.31
C GLN A 586 21.60 9.01 32.18
N TYR A 587 20.33 9.28 31.87
CA TYR A 587 19.90 10.24 30.87
C TYR A 587 18.93 11.23 31.53
N GLY A 588 19.25 12.53 31.46
CA GLY A 588 18.57 13.59 32.22
C GLY A 588 19.14 13.75 33.62
N VAL A 589 18.50 14.58 34.43
CA VAL A 589 18.90 14.88 35.81
C VAL A 589 18.06 14.04 36.75
N PRO A 590 18.65 13.34 37.74
CA PRO A 590 17.89 12.65 38.77
C PRO A 590 16.92 13.58 39.45
N VAL A 591 15.67 13.16 39.54
CA VAL A 591 14.62 13.94 40.20
C VAL A 591 14.68 13.64 41.68
N GLU A 592 15.13 14.61 42.48
CA GLU A 592 14.94 14.56 43.93
C GLU A 592 13.45 14.54 44.26
N LYS A 593 13.04 13.94 45.42
CA LYS A 593 11.63 13.83 45.79
C LYS A 593 10.86 15.12 45.57
N ILE A 594 9.93 15.07 44.60
CA ILE A 594 9.14 16.23 44.23
C ILE A 594 7.95 16.30 45.17
N GLN A 595 7.80 17.41 45.93
CA GLN A 595 6.58 17.72 46.66
C GLN A 595 5.45 18.03 45.66
N ASN A 596 4.21 17.69 46.01
CA ASN A 596 3.05 17.63 45.09
C ASN A 596 2.81 18.86 44.17
N ASN A 597 3.43 20.02 44.46
CA ASN A 597 3.18 21.26 43.71
C ASN A 597 4.19 21.58 42.62
N ASP A 598 5.33 20.85 42.52
CA ASP A 598 6.42 21.25 41.60
C ASP A 598 6.46 20.51 40.27
N TYR A 599 5.64 19.48 40.12
CA TYR A 599 5.77 18.56 38.98
C TYR A 599 5.10 19.04 37.69
N PHE A 600 4.08 19.92 37.79
CA PHE A 600 3.26 20.28 36.62
C PHE A 600 3.21 21.78 36.30
N GLY A 601 3.92 22.65 37.01
CA GLY A 601 3.86 24.10 36.77
C GLY A 601 2.44 24.69 36.91
N ILE A 602 1.52 23.98 37.57
CA ILE A 602 0.17 24.42 37.82
C ILE A 602 0.19 24.97 39.26
N SER A 603 0.34 26.28 39.40
CA SER A 603 -0.12 26.97 40.59
C SER A 603 -1.64 26.80 40.64
N PHE A 604 -2.15 26.02 41.58
CA PHE A 604 -3.53 26.16 41.99
C PHE A 604 -3.65 27.49 42.77
N GLU A 605 -3.78 28.58 42.05
CA GLU A 605 -4.48 29.74 42.61
C GLU A 605 -5.98 29.44 42.53
N GLU A 606 -6.56 29.38 43.70
CA GLU A 606 -8.00 29.35 43.90
C GLU A 606 -8.63 30.55 43.17
N ASP A 607 -9.52 30.28 42.24
CA ASP A 607 -10.62 31.18 41.93
C ASP A 607 -11.91 30.34 41.89
N ILE A 608 -12.43 30.11 43.08
CA ILE A 608 -13.87 29.88 43.28
C ILE A 608 -14.47 31.26 43.47
N GLU A 609 -15.09 31.82 42.46
CA GLU A 609 -16.23 32.74 42.63
C GLU A 609 -17.19 32.61 41.46
N LEU A 610 -18.43 32.06 41.85
CA LEU A 610 -19.77 32.17 41.26
C LEU A 610 -20.02 31.66 39.83
#